data_9d149234bcbf8447f5c6ad748b1dea51
#
_entry.id   9d149234bcbf8447f5c6ad748b1dea51
#
_cell.length_a   1.000
_cell.length_b   1.000
_cell.length_c   1.000
_cell.angle_alpha   90.00
_cell.angle_beta   90.00
_cell.angle_gamma   90.00
#
_symmetry.space_group_name_H-M   'P 1'
#
loop_
_entity.id
_entity.type
_entity.pdbx_description
1 polymer ?
#
loop_
_entity_poly.entity_id
_entity_poly.type
_entity_poly.pdbx_seq_one_letter_code
_entity_poly.pdbx_strand_id
1 'polypeptide(L)'
;MRKNTSKRHGVFWPDFVARSVVDIDFKYLTHIGVKAVMIDLDGTVVVRGGYEVSKQVSKVLKDQELKVYIATNRPKSRDLKNLEAQLSASGVIHPKGLVGKPFAHYYKKSLQILRLRGDQVAMIGDRYIQDIYGANRAGLVTIHVDKLGESANIIDSFISYLESRHSKKIDRHYKPLQ
;
A
#
# COMPACT_ATOMS: atom_id res chain seq x y z
N MET A 1 -3.18 13.36 -3.76
CA MET A 1 -3.16 12.09 -4.56
C MET A 1 -3.33 12.41 -6.04
N ARG A 2 -2.71 11.65 -6.94
CA ARG A 2 -2.82 11.80 -8.40
C ARG A 2 -3.27 10.47 -9.02
N LYS A 3 -4.15 10.53 -10.04
CA LYS A 3 -4.70 9.37 -10.72
C LYS A 3 -3.95 9.07 -12.00
N ASN A 4 -3.76 7.79 -12.31
CA ASN A 4 -3.23 7.36 -13.61
C ASN A 4 -4.25 7.63 -14.73
N THR A 5 -3.85 8.37 -15.73
CA THR A 5 -4.67 8.69 -16.90
C THR A 5 -4.25 7.93 -18.16
N SER A 6 -3.26 7.05 -18.06
CA SER A 6 -2.81 6.24 -19.19
C SER A 6 -3.87 5.20 -19.55
N LYS A 7 -4.19 5.08 -20.84
CA LYS A 7 -5.08 4.03 -21.36
C LYS A 7 -4.44 2.62 -21.34
N ARG A 8 -3.14 2.51 -21.09
CA ARG A 8 -2.39 1.25 -21.00
C ARG A 8 -1.91 1.04 -19.58
N HIS A 9 -2.77 0.43 -18.76
CA HIS A 9 -2.39 -0.01 -17.41
C HIS A 9 -1.66 -1.35 -17.50
N GLY A 10 -0.33 -1.32 -17.42
CA GLY A 10 0.42 -2.55 -17.14
C GLY A 10 0.37 -2.87 -15.64
N VAL A 11 0.52 -4.14 -15.29
CA VAL A 11 0.48 -4.63 -13.89
C VAL A 11 1.49 -3.97 -12.94
N PHE A 12 2.46 -3.25 -13.47
CA PHE A 12 3.46 -2.50 -12.69
C PHE A 12 3.06 -1.03 -12.45
N TRP A 13 1.92 -0.57 -12.99
CA TRP A 13 1.50 0.82 -12.84
C TRP A 13 0.44 0.93 -11.75
N PRO A 14 0.66 1.74 -10.70
CA PRO A 14 -0.38 1.99 -9.71
C PRO A 14 -1.54 2.79 -10.33
N ASP A 15 -2.75 2.59 -9.80
CA ASP A 15 -3.90 3.41 -10.20
C ASP A 15 -3.75 4.84 -9.71
N PHE A 16 -3.12 5.02 -8.54
CA PHE A 16 -2.88 6.32 -7.92
C PHE A 16 -1.47 6.43 -7.36
N VAL A 17 -0.98 7.67 -7.28
CA VAL A 17 0.25 8.01 -6.56
C VAL A 17 0.00 9.14 -5.56
N ALA A 18 0.66 9.08 -4.41
CA ALA A 18 0.66 10.11 -3.39
C ALA A 18 2.08 10.25 -2.83
N ARG A 19 2.42 11.36 -2.20
CA ARG A 19 3.72 11.51 -1.54
C ARG A 19 3.80 10.68 -0.26
N SER A 20 2.70 10.62 0.46
CA SER A 20 2.62 9.88 1.72
C SER A 20 1.18 9.45 1.99
N VAL A 21 0.99 8.64 3.02
CA VAL A 21 -0.34 8.19 3.44
C VAL A 21 -1.26 9.36 3.80
N VAL A 22 -0.71 10.48 4.32
CA VAL A 22 -1.52 11.65 4.69
C VAL A 22 -2.04 12.44 3.49
N ASP A 23 -1.46 12.24 2.31
CA ASP A 23 -1.88 12.87 1.06
C ASP A 23 -2.93 12.05 0.29
N ILE A 24 -3.38 10.92 0.85
CA ILE A 24 -4.39 10.07 0.22
C ILE A 24 -5.79 10.65 0.47
N ASP A 25 -6.55 10.79 -0.59
CA ASP A 25 -7.97 11.17 -0.50
C ASP A 25 -8.83 9.92 -0.25
N PHE A 26 -9.01 9.58 1.02
CA PHE A 26 -9.82 8.42 1.43
C PHE A 26 -11.31 8.59 1.09
N LYS A 27 -11.82 9.84 1.07
CA LYS A 27 -13.21 10.12 0.65
C LYS A 27 -13.41 9.79 -0.82
N TYR A 28 -12.42 10.14 -1.67
CA TYR A 28 -12.46 9.77 -3.08
C TYR A 28 -12.41 8.24 -3.24
N LEU A 29 -11.59 7.52 -2.47
CA LEU A 29 -11.57 6.06 -2.51
C LEU A 29 -12.93 5.46 -2.17
N THR A 30 -13.59 5.95 -1.13
CA THR A 30 -14.98 5.56 -0.78
C THR A 30 -15.95 5.86 -1.93
N HIS A 31 -15.84 7.04 -2.54
CA HIS A 31 -16.68 7.44 -3.67
C HIS A 31 -16.56 6.50 -4.88
N ILE A 32 -15.37 6.00 -5.18
CA ILE A 32 -15.15 5.04 -6.28
C ILE A 32 -15.45 3.57 -5.90
N GLY A 33 -16.00 3.33 -4.69
CA GLY A 33 -16.47 2.01 -4.26
C GLY A 33 -15.48 1.18 -3.44
N VAL A 34 -14.34 1.73 -3.04
CA VAL A 34 -13.43 1.07 -2.08
C VAL A 34 -14.12 0.97 -0.72
N LYS A 35 -14.00 -0.17 -0.06
CA LYS A 35 -14.60 -0.49 1.25
C LYS A 35 -13.56 -0.80 2.34
N ALA A 36 -12.37 -1.16 1.92
CA ALA A 36 -11.26 -1.43 2.82
C ALA A 36 -9.93 -1.05 2.20
N VAL A 37 -8.94 -0.75 3.03
CA VAL A 37 -7.55 -0.55 2.63
C VAL A 37 -6.66 -1.60 3.26
N MET A 38 -5.74 -2.13 2.48
CA MET A 38 -4.59 -2.90 2.91
C MET A 38 -3.37 -1.99 2.84
N ILE A 39 -2.67 -1.81 3.96
CA ILE A 39 -1.54 -0.89 4.04
C ILE A 39 -0.26 -1.63 4.42
N ASP A 40 0.82 -1.39 3.69
CA ASP A 40 2.13 -1.88 4.07
C ASP A 40 2.69 -1.10 5.27
N LEU A 41 3.65 -1.68 5.98
CA LEU A 41 4.30 -1.07 7.13
C LEU A 41 5.62 -0.40 6.76
N ASP A 42 6.57 -1.21 6.28
CA ASP A 42 7.97 -0.84 6.10
C ASP A 42 8.18 0.12 4.92
N GLY A 43 8.55 1.36 5.21
CA GLY A 43 8.72 2.39 4.18
C GLY A 43 7.41 3.09 3.80
N THR A 44 6.27 2.65 4.33
CA THR A 44 4.95 3.23 4.04
C THR A 44 4.39 4.02 5.22
N VAL A 45 4.23 3.39 6.39
CA VAL A 45 3.70 4.03 7.62
C VAL A 45 4.75 4.14 8.72
N VAL A 46 5.77 3.32 8.68
CA VAL A 46 6.94 3.38 9.55
C VAL A 46 8.22 3.29 8.72
N VAL A 47 9.31 3.86 9.23
CA VAL A 47 10.64 3.61 8.67
C VAL A 47 10.92 2.11 8.75
N ARG A 48 11.64 1.56 7.78
CA ARG A 48 11.93 0.12 7.72
C ARG A 48 12.49 -0.42 9.04
N GLY A 49 11.84 -1.45 9.57
CA GLY A 49 12.17 -2.02 10.88
C GLY A 49 11.70 -1.19 12.08
N GLY A 50 11.12 0.00 11.85
CA GLY A 50 10.59 0.85 12.91
C GLY A 50 9.24 0.36 13.46
N TYR A 51 8.86 0.93 14.60
CA TYR A 51 7.63 0.59 15.33
C TYR A 51 6.82 1.81 15.76
N GLU A 52 7.23 2.99 15.32
CA GLU A 52 6.56 4.25 15.65
C GLU A 52 5.87 4.83 14.42
N VAL A 53 4.57 5.00 14.51
CA VAL A 53 3.76 5.66 13.51
C VAL A 53 3.67 7.15 13.84
N SER A 54 3.84 8.02 12.84
CA SER A 54 3.68 9.45 13.07
C SER A 54 2.24 9.79 13.49
N LYS A 55 2.07 10.80 14.35
CA LYS A 55 0.76 11.27 14.81
C LYS A 55 -0.17 11.65 13.64
N GLN A 56 0.40 12.19 12.55
CA GLN A 56 -0.36 12.58 11.37
C GLN A 56 -0.93 11.36 10.64
N VAL A 57 -0.12 10.32 10.39
CA VAL A 57 -0.56 9.07 9.76
C VAL A 57 -1.61 8.38 10.62
N SER A 58 -1.35 8.26 11.94
CA SER A 58 -2.30 7.66 12.88
C SER A 58 -3.65 8.39 12.86
N LYS A 59 -3.63 9.73 12.89
CA LYS A 59 -4.84 10.53 12.83
C LYS A 59 -5.62 10.32 11.54
N VAL A 60 -4.97 10.42 10.39
CA VAL A 60 -5.63 10.27 9.07
C VAL A 60 -6.26 8.89 8.94
N LEU A 61 -5.59 7.83 9.37
CA LEU A 61 -6.12 6.46 9.30
C LEU A 61 -7.26 6.21 10.31
N LYS A 62 -7.28 6.94 11.42
CA LYS A 62 -8.37 6.89 12.39
C LYS A 62 -9.62 7.65 11.94
N ASP A 63 -9.42 8.81 11.31
CA ASP A 63 -10.51 9.74 10.96
C ASP A 63 -11.24 9.36 9.66
N GLN A 64 -10.70 8.39 8.88
CA GLN A 64 -11.33 7.92 7.65
C GLN A 64 -12.31 6.76 7.91
N GLU A 65 -13.28 6.53 7.01
CA GLU A 65 -14.40 5.58 7.21
C GLU A 65 -14.09 4.14 6.76
N LEU A 66 -13.01 3.93 5.98
CA LEU A 66 -12.67 2.62 5.43
C LEU A 66 -12.05 1.73 6.52
N LYS A 67 -12.30 0.42 6.45
CA LYS A 67 -11.59 -0.53 7.31
C LYS A 67 -10.13 -0.63 6.91
N VAL A 68 -9.22 -0.42 7.85
CA VAL A 68 -7.79 -0.51 7.65
C VAL A 68 -7.27 -1.88 8.05
N TYR A 69 -6.50 -2.54 7.17
CA TYR A 69 -5.82 -3.80 7.44
C TYR A 69 -4.33 -3.65 7.16
N ILE A 70 -3.50 -4.10 8.07
CA ILE A 70 -2.06 -4.16 7.86
C ILE A 70 -1.74 -5.34 6.94
N ALA A 71 -1.01 -5.08 5.84
CA ALA A 71 -0.56 -6.08 4.86
C ALA A 71 0.97 -6.16 4.85
N THR A 72 1.56 -6.99 5.68
CA THR A 72 3.01 -7.03 5.89
C THR A 72 3.61 -8.41 5.70
N ASN A 73 4.88 -8.47 5.28
CA ASN A 73 5.70 -9.67 5.28
C ASN A 73 6.46 -9.86 6.61
N ARG A 74 6.32 -8.94 7.58
CA ARG A 74 6.93 -9.12 8.92
C ARG A 74 6.38 -10.38 9.59
N PRO A 75 7.19 -11.12 10.37
CA PRO A 75 6.69 -12.20 11.20
C PRO A 75 5.75 -11.66 12.29
N LYS A 76 4.89 -12.52 12.80
CA LYS A 76 4.00 -12.18 13.94
C LYS A 76 4.84 -11.86 15.17
N SER A 77 4.60 -10.69 15.75
CA SER A 77 5.28 -10.25 16.98
C SER A 77 4.33 -9.44 17.86
N ARG A 78 4.73 -9.20 19.12
CA ARG A 78 4.03 -8.31 20.03
C ARG A 78 3.98 -6.87 19.47
N ASP A 79 5.03 -6.45 18.76
CA ASP A 79 5.15 -5.12 18.21
C ASP A 79 4.18 -4.86 17.06
N LEU A 80 3.77 -5.90 16.31
CA LEU A 80 2.70 -5.77 15.33
C LEU A 80 1.36 -5.42 15.95
N LYS A 81 1.05 -5.92 17.17
CA LYS A 81 -0.16 -5.53 17.91
C LYS A 81 -0.14 -4.05 18.30
N ASN A 82 1.03 -3.53 18.67
CA ASN A 82 1.18 -2.11 18.97
C ASN A 82 0.97 -1.25 17.71
N LEU A 83 1.51 -1.67 16.57
CA LEU A 83 1.30 -0.99 15.28
C LEU A 83 -0.18 -1.05 14.85
N GLU A 84 -0.84 -2.19 15.05
CA GLU A 84 -2.28 -2.36 14.80
C GLU A 84 -3.10 -1.32 15.60
N ALA A 85 -2.78 -1.15 16.88
CA ALA A 85 -3.42 -0.15 17.73
C ALA A 85 -3.13 1.29 17.29
N GLN A 86 -1.87 1.63 16.98
CA GLN A 86 -1.47 2.96 16.51
C GLN A 86 -2.15 3.36 15.20
N LEU A 87 -2.40 2.38 14.31
CA LEU A 87 -3.05 2.60 13.01
C LEU A 87 -4.57 2.48 13.07
N SER A 88 -5.15 2.16 14.23
CA SER A 88 -6.57 1.81 14.39
C SER A 88 -6.99 0.73 13.37
N ALA A 89 -6.10 -0.21 13.10
CA ALA A 89 -6.33 -1.24 12.10
C ALA A 89 -7.32 -2.29 12.59
N SER A 90 -8.16 -2.77 11.68
CA SER A 90 -9.15 -3.83 11.93
C SER A 90 -8.52 -5.23 11.98
N GLY A 91 -7.23 -5.34 11.68
CA GLY A 91 -6.47 -6.58 11.76
C GLY A 91 -5.21 -6.59 10.90
N VAL A 92 -4.45 -7.66 11.03
CA VAL A 92 -3.20 -7.89 10.29
C VAL A 92 -3.35 -9.09 9.36
N ILE A 93 -3.08 -8.88 8.08
CA ILE A 93 -3.07 -9.94 7.09
C ILE A 93 -1.64 -10.47 6.95
N HIS A 94 -1.44 -11.67 7.47
CA HIS A 94 -0.15 -12.35 7.41
C HIS A 94 -0.06 -13.35 6.26
N PRO A 95 1.12 -13.53 5.67
CA PRO A 95 1.36 -14.64 4.78
C PRO A 95 1.18 -15.97 5.54
N LYS A 96 0.50 -16.92 4.93
CA LYS A 96 0.48 -18.30 5.43
C LYS A 96 1.61 -19.09 4.76
N GLY A 97 2.50 -19.64 5.58
CA GLY A 97 3.70 -20.34 5.10
C GLY A 97 4.69 -19.37 4.46
N LEU A 98 5.31 -19.78 3.35
CA LEU A 98 6.32 -18.99 2.62
C LEU A 98 5.71 -18.01 1.60
N VAL A 99 4.38 -17.91 1.50
CA VAL A 99 3.71 -17.15 0.44
C VAL A 99 3.21 -15.82 0.98
N GLY A 100 4.04 -14.78 0.84
CA GLY A 100 3.72 -13.40 1.14
C GLY A 100 3.57 -12.52 -0.11
N LYS A 101 3.65 -11.22 0.06
CA LYS A 101 3.83 -10.27 -1.06
C LYS A 101 5.16 -10.53 -1.77
N PRO A 102 5.26 -10.51 -3.10
CA PRO A 102 4.30 -10.00 -4.11
C PRO A 102 3.36 -11.06 -4.73
N PHE A 103 3.28 -12.25 -4.20
CA PHE A 103 2.51 -13.32 -4.86
C PHE A 103 1.01 -13.00 -4.93
N ALA A 104 0.42 -13.12 -6.12
CA ALA A 104 -1.02 -12.87 -6.32
C ALA A 104 -1.91 -13.76 -5.42
N HIS A 105 -1.43 -14.95 -5.05
CA HIS A 105 -2.12 -15.83 -4.11
C HIS A 105 -2.33 -15.19 -2.74
N TYR A 106 -1.33 -14.43 -2.22
CA TYR A 106 -1.46 -13.67 -0.98
C TYR A 106 -2.63 -12.70 -1.04
N TYR A 107 -2.70 -11.90 -2.10
CA TYR A 107 -3.77 -10.92 -2.27
C TYR A 107 -5.14 -11.56 -2.49
N LYS A 108 -5.23 -12.61 -3.32
CA LYS A 108 -6.48 -13.35 -3.52
C LYS A 108 -7.01 -13.94 -2.21
N LYS A 109 -6.11 -14.48 -1.38
CA LYS A 109 -6.49 -15.01 -0.07
C LYS A 109 -6.90 -13.88 0.90
N SER A 110 -6.24 -12.74 0.84
CA SER A 110 -6.64 -11.55 1.59
C SER A 110 -8.08 -11.13 1.24
N LEU A 111 -8.43 -11.08 -0.05
CA LEU A 111 -9.77 -10.77 -0.51
C LEU A 111 -10.82 -11.78 0.00
N GLN A 112 -10.49 -13.07 0.04
CA GLN A 112 -11.37 -14.10 0.63
C GLN A 112 -11.61 -13.86 2.14
N ILE A 113 -10.56 -13.52 2.90
CA ILE A 113 -10.64 -13.20 4.33
C ILE A 113 -11.52 -11.96 4.54
N LEU A 114 -11.34 -10.94 3.73
CA LEU A 114 -12.10 -9.68 3.79
C LEU A 114 -13.52 -9.83 3.27
N ARG A 115 -13.83 -10.88 2.51
CA ARG A 115 -15.09 -11.10 1.79
C ARG A 115 -15.44 -9.93 0.86
N LEU A 116 -14.41 -9.40 0.17
CA LEU A 116 -14.52 -8.27 -0.76
C LEU A 116 -13.95 -8.63 -2.12
N ARG A 117 -14.43 -7.93 -3.17
CA ARG A 117 -13.84 -8.01 -4.51
C ARG A 117 -12.58 -7.14 -4.56
N GLY A 118 -11.72 -7.39 -5.54
CA GLY A 118 -10.47 -6.65 -5.72
C GLY A 118 -10.70 -5.14 -5.86
N ASP A 119 -11.65 -4.73 -6.68
CA ASP A 119 -12.02 -3.33 -6.92
C ASP A 119 -12.60 -2.61 -5.67
N GLN A 120 -12.94 -3.35 -4.63
CA GLN A 120 -13.41 -2.84 -3.34
C GLN A 120 -12.31 -2.71 -2.29
N VAL A 121 -11.09 -3.11 -2.60
CA VAL A 121 -9.94 -3.05 -1.68
C VAL A 121 -8.80 -2.27 -2.31
N ALA A 122 -8.29 -1.27 -1.62
CA ALA A 122 -7.10 -0.55 -2.04
C ALA A 122 -5.85 -1.10 -1.33
N MET A 123 -4.77 -1.35 -2.09
CA MET A 123 -3.44 -1.63 -1.54
C MET A 123 -2.60 -0.36 -1.56
N ILE A 124 -2.07 0.05 -0.40
CA ILE A 124 -1.21 1.22 -0.21
C ILE A 124 0.18 0.72 0.16
N GLY A 125 1.20 1.12 -0.59
CA GLY A 125 2.58 0.73 -0.30
C GLY A 125 3.62 1.49 -1.11
N ASP A 126 4.89 1.39 -0.68
CA ASP A 126 6.03 2.07 -1.29
C ASP A 126 6.77 1.22 -2.35
N ARG A 127 6.48 -0.09 -2.42
CA ARG A 127 7.24 -1.04 -3.25
C ARG A 127 6.46 -1.48 -4.48
N TYR A 128 6.97 -1.14 -5.67
CA TYR A 128 6.33 -1.51 -6.95
C TYR A 128 6.14 -3.02 -7.12
N ILE A 129 7.13 -3.84 -6.74
CA ILE A 129 7.02 -5.28 -6.90
C ILE A 129 6.12 -5.89 -5.83
N GLN A 130 6.34 -5.55 -4.56
CA GLN A 130 5.62 -6.20 -3.46
C GLN A 130 4.17 -5.75 -3.37
N ASP A 131 3.92 -4.44 -3.45
CA ASP A 131 2.62 -3.87 -3.15
C ASP A 131 1.80 -3.63 -4.43
N ILE A 132 2.41 -3.06 -5.47
CA ILE A 132 1.67 -2.66 -6.66
C ILE A 132 1.47 -3.84 -7.63
N TYR A 133 2.56 -4.49 -8.06
CA TYR A 133 2.49 -5.59 -9.04
C TYR A 133 1.61 -6.73 -8.56
N GLY A 134 1.83 -7.20 -7.31
CA GLY A 134 1.07 -8.34 -6.77
C GLY A 134 -0.40 -8.01 -6.58
N ALA A 135 -0.72 -6.81 -6.10
CA ALA A 135 -2.08 -6.34 -5.90
C ALA A 135 -2.83 -6.12 -7.24
N ASN A 136 -2.18 -5.51 -8.24
CA ASN A 136 -2.75 -5.34 -9.58
C ASN A 136 -3.13 -6.68 -10.21
N ARG A 137 -2.28 -7.72 -10.06
CA ARG A 137 -2.58 -9.07 -10.55
C ARG A 137 -3.77 -9.74 -9.86
N ALA A 138 -4.12 -9.28 -8.69
CA ALA A 138 -5.29 -9.75 -7.96
C ALA A 138 -6.51 -8.83 -8.13
N GLY A 139 -6.37 -7.75 -8.91
CA GLY A 139 -7.45 -6.82 -9.26
C GLY A 139 -7.77 -5.80 -8.17
N LEU A 140 -6.84 -5.54 -7.23
CA LEU A 140 -7.00 -4.48 -6.23
C LEU A 140 -6.79 -3.10 -6.86
N VAL A 141 -7.40 -2.08 -6.25
CA VAL A 141 -7.02 -0.68 -6.47
C VAL A 141 -5.65 -0.46 -5.85
N THR A 142 -4.73 0.18 -6.55
CA THR A 142 -3.34 0.33 -6.08
C THR A 142 -2.93 1.79 -5.93
N ILE A 143 -2.30 2.09 -4.80
CA ILE A 143 -1.80 3.42 -4.46
C ILE A 143 -0.34 3.30 -4.07
N HIS A 144 0.54 3.88 -4.89
CA HIS A 144 1.94 3.98 -4.55
C HIS A 144 2.19 5.25 -3.74
N VAL A 145 2.94 5.14 -2.65
CA VAL A 145 3.44 6.28 -1.86
C VAL A 145 4.96 6.33 -1.91
N ASP A 146 5.51 7.53 -1.73
CA ASP A 146 6.96 7.68 -1.65
C ASP A 146 7.49 6.99 -0.39
N LYS A 147 8.66 6.38 -0.52
CA LYS A 147 9.27 5.62 0.56
C LYS A 147 9.61 6.49 1.77
N LEU A 148 9.22 6.05 2.95
CA LEU A 148 9.54 6.71 4.21
C LEU A 148 10.92 6.26 4.72
N GLY A 149 11.86 7.22 4.86
CA GLY A 149 13.23 6.99 5.31
C GLY A 149 14.20 6.53 4.21
N GLU A 150 15.49 6.44 4.56
CA GLU A 150 16.53 6.02 3.63
C GLU A 150 16.59 4.51 3.46
N SER A 151 17.07 4.05 2.29
CA SER A 151 17.26 2.62 2.01
C SER A 151 18.49 2.10 2.75
N ALA A 152 18.30 1.08 3.60
CA ALA A 152 19.36 0.52 4.42
C ALA A 152 20.25 -0.54 3.71
N ASN A 153 19.88 -1.03 2.51
CA ASN A 153 20.54 -2.13 1.81
C ASN A 153 20.81 -1.88 0.33
N ILE A 154 21.93 -2.41 -0.18
CA ILE A 154 22.35 -2.32 -1.59
C ILE A 154 21.27 -2.90 -2.55
N ILE A 155 20.60 -3.99 -2.16
CA ILE A 155 19.53 -4.60 -2.96
C ILE A 155 18.33 -3.67 -3.04
N ASP A 156 17.94 -3.02 -1.93
CA ASP A 156 16.87 -2.01 -1.93
C ASP A 156 17.25 -0.78 -2.74
N SER A 157 18.52 -0.37 -2.71
CA SER A 157 19.04 0.73 -3.54
C SER A 157 19.00 0.39 -5.03
N PHE A 158 19.30 -0.85 -5.42
CA PHE A 158 19.20 -1.29 -6.82
C PHE A 158 17.73 -1.37 -7.28
N ILE A 159 16.85 -1.91 -6.44
CA ILE A 159 15.40 -1.92 -6.73
C ILE A 159 14.88 -0.49 -6.80
N SER A 160 15.25 0.38 -5.86
CA SER A 160 14.89 1.81 -5.86
C SER A 160 15.44 2.54 -7.09
N TYR A 161 16.64 2.18 -7.58
CA TYR A 161 17.19 2.73 -8.83
C TYR A 161 16.36 2.32 -10.06
N LEU A 162 15.97 1.04 -10.16
CA LEU A 162 15.07 0.57 -11.22
C LEU A 162 13.68 1.25 -11.11
N GLU A 163 13.19 1.41 -9.91
CA GLU A 163 11.94 2.11 -9.59
C GLU A 163 12.04 3.60 -9.92
N SER A 164 13.16 4.28 -9.64
CA SER A 164 13.37 5.70 -9.98
C SER A 164 13.36 5.97 -11.48
N ARG A 165 13.86 5.04 -12.31
CA ARG A 165 13.73 5.11 -13.76
C ARG A 165 12.29 4.95 -14.23
N HIS A 166 11.47 4.19 -13.48
CA HIS A 166 10.03 4.05 -13.72
C HIS A 166 9.27 5.30 -13.24
N SER A 167 9.63 5.86 -12.09
CA SER A 167 8.95 7.03 -11.52
C SER A 167 9.05 8.27 -12.41
N LYS A 168 10.19 8.50 -13.09
CA LYS A 168 10.33 9.59 -14.08
C LYS A 168 9.38 9.44 -15.28
N LYS A 169 8.95 8.22 -15.63
CA LYS A 169 7.90 7.98 -16.63
C LYS A 169 6.50 8.15 -16.04
N ILE A 170 6.33 7.90 -14.76
CA ILE A 170 5.07 7.99 -14.03
C ILE A 170 4.54 9.42 -14.02
N ASP A 171 5.39 10.43 -13.75
CA ASP A 171 4.96 11.83 -13.65
C ASP A 171 4.22 12.37 -14.88
N ARG A 172 4.47 11.82 -16.06
CA ARG A 172 3.78 12.23 -17.31
C ARG A 172 2.34 11.73 -17.41
N HIS A 173 1.98 10.68 -16.68
CA HIS A 173 0.68 9.99 -16.80
C HIS A 173 -0.23 10.18 -15.58
N TYR A 174 0.24 10.86 -14.53
CA TYR A 174 -0.55 11.07 -13.33
C TYR A 174 -0.97 12.53 -13.17
N LYS A 175 -2.28 12.76 -13.12
CA LYS A 175 -2.88 14.09 -12.92
C LYS A 175 -3.50 14.18 -11.54
N PRO A 176 -3.59 15.40 -10.94
CA PRO A 176 -4.40 15.62 -9.75
C PRO A 176 -5.82 15.10 -9.95
N LEU A 177 -6.46 14.66 -8.88
CA LEU A 177 -7.89 14.37 -8.88
C LEU A 177 -8.63 15.71 -9.06
N GLN A 178 -9.55 15.74 -9.99
CA GLN A 178 -10.50 16.84 -10.19
C GLN A 178 -11.70 16.59 -9.34
#